data_9047e96faac38f56ba7ff865deb01cb1
#
_entry.id   9047e96faac38f56ba7ff865deb01cb1
#
_cell.length_a   1.000
_cell.length_b   1.000
_cell.length_c   1.000
_cell.angle_alpha   90.00
_cell.angle_beta   90.00
_cell.angle_gamma   90.00
#
_symmetry.space_group_name_H-M   'P 1'
#
loop_
_entity.id
_entity.type
_entity.pdbx_description
1 polymer ?
#
loop_
_entity_poly.entity_id
_entity_poly.type
_entity_poly.pdbx_seq_one_letter_code
_entity_poly.pdbx_strand_id
1 'polypeptide(L)'
;MNKLKIFNDPIYGFITIQNSLVFDLIQHKYFQRLRRITQMGMSYMVYPGAHHTRFHHAIGCVYLMQKTIEILRFKGVTISEEEETALYVAILLHDIGHGPFSHAMEHSIVNNVSHEQISMLFMERLNEEFN
;
A
#
# COMPACT_ATOMS: atom_id res chain seq x y z
N MET A 1 9.02 -13.53 -17.64
CA MET A 1 10.11 -13.37 -16.65
C MET A 1 9.49 -13.31 -15.27
N ASN A 2 9.92 -14.16 -14.37
CA ASN A 2 9.46 -14.07 -12.97
C ASN A 2 10.06 -12.82 -12.33
N LYS A 3 9.20 -11.86 -12.01
CA LYS A 3 9.59 -10.67 -11.28
C LYS A 3 9.56 -10.98 -9.79
N LEU A 4 10.69 -10.88 -9.15
CA LEU A 4 10.85 -11.03 -7.70
C LEU A 4 11.41 -9.74 -7.13
N LYS A 5 10.74 -9.21 -6.13
CA LYS A 5 11.24 -8.05 -5.39
C LYS A 5 11.29 -8.36 -3.91
N ILE A 6 12.41 -8.00 -3.29
CA ILE A 6 12.62 -8.12 -1.86
C ILE A 6 12.77 -6.72 -1.28
N PHE A 7 11.97 -6.42 -0.25
CA PHE A 7 12.09 -5.20 0.53
C PHE A 7 12.61 -5.55 1.92
N ASN A 8 13.55 -4.77 2.41
CA ASN A 8 13.99 -4.88 3.79
C ASN A 8 13.14 -3.94 4.66
N ASP A 9 12.32 -4.54 5.50
CA ASP A 9 11.45 -3.81 6.42
C ASP A 9 12.03 -3.88 7.85
N PRO A 10 12.07 -2.76 8.60
CA PRO A 10 12.66 -2.75 9.94
C PRO A 10 11.87 -3.57 10.98
N ILE A 11 10.60 -3.87 10.70
CA ILE A 11 9.73 -4.63 11.62
C ILE A 11 9.64 -6.09 11.20
N TYR A 12 9.38 -6.35 9.91
CA TYR A 12 9.10 -7.69 9.37
C TYR A 12 10.32 -8.37 8.74
N GLY A 13 11.44 -7.67 8.62
CA GLY A 13 12.61 -8.17 7.92
C GLY A 13 12.42 -8.16 6.39
N PHE A 14 12.75 -9.26 5.73
CA PHE A 14 12.63 -9.34 4.28
C PHE A 14 11.20 -9.67 3.85
N ILE A 15 10.60 -8.76 3.10
CA ILE A 15 9.29 -8.93 2.49
C ILE A 15 9.48 -9.23 1.01
N THR A 16 8.99 -10.39 0.58
CA THR A 16 9.12 -10.84 -0.81
C THR A 16 7.81 -10.63 -1.56
N ILE A 17 7.86 -9.93 -2.68
CA ILE A 17 6.73 -9.73 -3.59
C ILE A 17 6.93 -10.61 -4.81
N GLN A 18 6.07 -11.61 -4.98
CA GLN A 18 6.11 -12.57 -6.09
C GLN A 18 5.04 -12.30 -7.15
N ASN A 19 3.92 -11.70 -6.77
CA ASN A 19 2.84 -11.38 -7.69
C ASN A 19 3.28 -10.28 -8.67
N SER A 20 3.22 -10.57 -9.97
CA SER A 20 3.73 -9.66 -11.01
C SER A 20 2.93 -8.37 -11.11
N LEU A 21 1.60 -8.43 -10.94
CA LEU A 21 0.75 -7.23 -10.96
C LEU A 21 1.05 -6.33 -9.77
N VAL A 22 1.17 -6.91 -8.57
CA VAL A 22 1.55 -6.17 -7.36
C VAL A 22 2.92 -5.52 -7.53
N PHE A 23 3.88 -6.25 -8.11
CA PHE A 23 5.20 -5.70 -8.43
C PHE A 23 5.11 -4.48 -9.36
N ASP A 24 4.34 -4.58 -10.44
CA ASP A 24 4.18 -3.50 -11.43
C ASP A 24 3.48 -2.29 -10.81
N LEU A 25 2.45 -2.50 -10.00
CA LEU A 25 1.77 -1.43 -9.25
C LEU A 25 2.71 -0.71 -8.28
N ILE A 26 3.56 -1.45 -7.56
CA ILE A 26 4.57 -0.85 -6.67
C ILE A 26 5.55 0.03 -7.44
N GLN A 27 5.95 -0.36 -8.65
CA GLN A 27 6.87 0.42 -9.49
C GLN A 27 6.21 1.66 -10.12
N HIS A 28 4.88 1.73 -10.13
CA HIS A 28 4.18 2.85 -10.75
C HIS A 28 4.42 4.16 -9.98
N LYS A 29 4.54 5.27 -10.72
CA LYS A 29 4.84 6.60 -10.17
C LYS A 29 3.87 7.05 -9.07
N TYR A 30 2.59 6.69 -9.17
CA TYR A 30 1.58 7.03 -8.17
C TYR A 30 1.85 6.34 -6.83
N PHE A 31 2.28 5.08 -6.86
CA PHE A 31 2.66 4.36 -5.66
C PHE A 31 4.01 4.81 -5.11
N GLN A 32 4.99 5.02 -5.98
CA GLN A 32 6.34 5.46 -5.59
C GLN A 32 6.35 6.81 -4.87
N ARG A 33 5.40 7.72 -5.15
CA ARG A 33 5.30 8.99 -4.42
C ARG A 33 5.07 8.80 -2.91
N LEU A 34 4.50 7.67 -2.48
CA LEU A 34 4.27 7.36 -1.06
C LEU A 34 5.57 7.24 -0.25
N ARG A 35 6.70 7.03 -0.90
CA ARG A 35 8.03 7.07 -0.26
C ARG A 35 8.38 8.43 0.35
N ARG A 36 7.72 9.48 -0.11
CA ARG A 36 7.96 10.87 0.32
C ARG A 36 6.86 11.37 1.24
N ILE A 37 5.96 10.53 1.67
CA ILE A 37 4.83 10.89 2.52
C ILE A 37 4.97 10.11 3.83
N THR A 38 5.27 10.82 4.93
CA THR A 38 5.30 10.23 6.27
C THR A 38 3.88 9.88 6.70
N GLN A 39 3.70 8.70 7.28
CA GLN A 39 2.38 8.25 7.72
C GLN A 39 1.84 9.09 8.88
N MET A 40 2.70 9.43 9.81
CA MET A 40 2.35 10.14 11.04
C MET A 40 2.54 11.66 10.95
N GLY A 41 2.76 12.20 9.75
CA GLY A 41 2.96 13.64 9.57
C GLY A 41 4.14 14.17 10.39
N MET A 42 3.89 15.15 11.23
CA MET A 42 4.91 15.78 12.08
C MET A 42 5.07 15.12 13.45
N SER A 43 4.45 13.97 13.68
CA SER A 43 4.51 13.28 14.98
C SER A 43 5.93 12.88 15.41
N TYR A 44 6.88 12.81 14.46
CA TYR A 44 8.29 12.56 14.76
C TYR A 44 8.93 13.62 15.70
N MET A 45 8.35 14.81 15.78
CA MET A 45 8.81 15.85 16.71
C MET A 45 8.57 15.48 18.17
N VAL A 46 7.58 14.64 18.45
CA VAL A 46 7.24 14.14 19.78
C VAL A 46 7.66 12.68 19.95
N TYR A 47 7.51 11.88 18.89
CA TYR A 47 7.86 10.46 18.83
C TYR A 47 9.02 10.27 17.84
N PRO A 48 10.28 10.30 18.30
CA PRO A 48 11.45 10.32 17.41
C PRO A 48 11.57 9.17 16.43
N GLY A 49 10.92 8.04 16.70
CA GLY A 49 10.88 6.87 15.80
C GLY A 49 9.81 6.94 14.71
N ALA A 50 8.94 7.95 14.71
CA ALA A 50 7.78 8.03 13.79
C ALA A 50 8.15 8.63 12.41
N HIS A 51 9.19 8.12 11.77
CA HIS A 51 9.67 8.56 10.46
C HIS A 51 9.21 7.67 9.29
N HIS A 52 8.50 6.58 9.56
CA HIS A 52 8.06 5.65 8.53
C HIS A 52 7.10 6.32 7.54
N THR A 53 7.21 5.91 6.29
CA THR A 53 6.42 6.44 5.18
C THR A 53 5.16 5.61 4.95
N ARG A 54 4.20 6.17 4.23
CA ARG A 54 3.02 5.42 3.77
C ARG A 54 3.41 4.27 2.83
N PHE A 55 4.53 4.40 2.12
CA PHE A 55 5.09 3.30 1.35
C PHE A 55 5.43 2.10 2.24
N HIS A 56 6.14 2.30 3.35
CA HIS A 56 6.44 1.24 4.32
C HIS A 56 5.17 0.58 4.87
N HIS A 57 4.19 1.40 5.23
CA HIS A 57 2.90 0.91 5.72
C HIS A 57 2.21 0.01 4.68
N ALA A 58 2.11 0.46 3.43
CA ALA A 58 1.45 -0.30 2.37
C ALA A 58 2.16 -1.65 2.08
N ILE A 59 3.49 -1.66 2.02
CA ILE A 59 4.27 -2.90 1.84
C ILE A 59 4.10 -3.83 3.04
N GLY A 60 4.10 -3.31 4.26
CA GLY A 60 3.84 -4.08 5.48
C GLY A 60 2.43 -4.70 5.48
N CYS A 61 1.43 -3.96 5.01
CA CYS A 61 0.06 -4.47 4.85
C CYS A 61 -0.01 -5.64 3.85
N VAL A 62 0.70 -5.56 2.74
CA VAL A 62 0.81 -6.69 1.79
C VAL A 62 1.45 -7.91 2.44
N TYR A 63 2.52 -7.72 3.21
CA TYR A 63 3.15 -8.80 3.96
C TYR A 63 2.17 -9.50 4.91
N LEU A 64 1.42 -8.73 5.69
CA LEU A 64 0.42 -9.28 6.61
C LEU A 64 -0.71 -10.00 5.86
N MET A 65 -1.11 -9.49 4.70
CA MET A 65 -2.10 -10.15 3.83
C MET A 65 -1.56 -11.49 3.31
N GLN A 66 -0.30 -11.56 2.88
CA GLN A 66 0.35 -12.81 2.49
C GLN A 66 0.30 -13.84 3.62
N LYS A 67 0.64 -13.44 4.84
CA LYS A 67 0.58 -14.30 6.03
C LYS A 67 -0.85 -14.73 6.36
N THR A 68 -1.81 -13.83 6.24
CA THR A 68 -3.23 -14.12 6.49
C THR A 68 -3.74 -15.17 5.50
N ILE A 69 -3.46 -15.02 4.22
CA ILE A 69 -3.87 -15.98 3.18
C ILE A 69 -3.24 -17.35 3.43
N GLU A 70 -1.96 -17.40 3.77
CA GLU A 70 -1.24 -18.63 4.10
C GLU A 70 -1.90 -19.37 5.27
N ILE A 71 -2.23 -18.64 6.35
CA ILE A 71 -2.90 -19.21 7.53
C ILE A 71 -4.33 -19.68 7.19
N LEU A 72 -5.09 -18.90 6.42
CA LEU A 72 -6.45 -19.29 6.04
C LEU A 72 -6.46 -20.55 5.17
N ARG A 73 -5.55 -20.65 4.22
CA ARG A 73 -5.38 -21.87 3.39
C ARG A 73 -5.00 -23.08 4.25
N PHE A 74 -4.11 -22.90 5.21
CA PHE A 74 -3.75 -23.95 6.17
C PHE A 74 -4.97 -24.41 7.00
N LYS A 75 -5.88 -23.50 7.33
CA LYS A 75 -7.13 -23.81 8.02
C LYS A 75 -8.22 -24.40 7.13
N GLY A 76 -7.95 -24.62 5.86
CA GLY A 76 -8.87 -25.24 4.92
C GLY A 76 -9.77 -24.27 4.16
N VAL A 77 -9.53 -22.96 4.26
CA VAL A 77 -10.26 -21.96 3.46
C VAL A 77 -9.70 -21.97 2.04
N THR A 78 -10.59 -22.13 1.07
CA THR A 78 -10.22 -22.07 -0.36
C THR A 78 -10.15 -20.62 -0.81
N ILE A 79 -8.97 -20.18 -1.26
CA ILE A 79 -8.74 -18.85 -1.83
C ILE A 79 -8.09 -19.07 -3.20
N SER A 80 -8.76 -18.64 -4.28
CA SER A 80 -8.24 -18.73 -5.63
C SER A 80 -7.09 -17.75 -5.86
N GLU A 81 -6.31 -17.95 -6.92
CA GLU A 81 -5.24 -17.01 -7.30
C GLU A 81 -5.79 -15.63 -7.67
N GLU A 82 -6.98 -15.58 -8.27
CA GLU A 82 -7.66 -14.32 -8.60
C GLU A 82 -8.10 -13.57 -7.35
N GLU A 83 -8.69 -14.26 -6.39
CA GLU A 83 -9.06 -13.70 -5.08
C GLU A 83 -7.82 -13.20 -4.31
N GLU A 84 -6.76 -13.98 -4.31
CA GLU A 84 -5.48 -13.61 -3.69
C GLU A 84 -4.91 -12.33 -4.31
N THR A 85 -4.88 -12.26 -5.63
CA THR A 85 -4.41 -11.07 -6.36
C THR A 85 -5.29 -9.86 -6.04
N ALA A 86 -6.61 -10.02 -6.03
CA ALA A 86 -7.55 -8.95 -5.68
C ALA A 86 -7.33 -8.44 -4.25
N LEU A 87 -7.08 -9.32 -3.29
CA LEU A 87 -6.78 -8.94 -1.91
C LEU A 87 -5.46 -8.15 -1.81
N TYR A 88 -4.42 -8.58 -2.54
CA TYR A 88 -3.15 -7.85 -2.55
C TYR A 88 -3.29 -6.47 -3.17
N VAL A 89 -4.00 -6.34 -4.29
CA VAL A 89 -4.24 -5.05 -4.93
C VAL A 89 -5.05 -4.13 -4.02
N ALA A 90 -6.11 -4.64 -3.42
CA ALA A 90 -6.96 -3.86 -2.52
C ALA A 90 -6.18 -3.32 -1.32
N ILE A 91 -5.40 -4.18 -0.64
CA ILE A 91 -4.63 -3.74 0.53
C ILE A 91 -3.44 -2.84 0.16
N LEU A 92 -2.83 -3.06 -1.00
CA LEU A 92 -1.73 -2.23 -1.48
C LEU A 92 -2.19 -0.79 -1.75
N LEU A 93 -3.36 -0.64 -2.34
CA LEU A 93 -3.85 0.66 -2.85
C LEU A 93 -4.81 1.37 -1.89
N HIS A 94 -5.16 0.79 -0.74
CA HIS A 94 -6.18 1.37 0.15
C HIS A 94 -5.87 2.80 0.60
N ASP A 95 -4.60 3.14 0.76
CA ASP A 95 -4.11 4.44 1.21
C ASP A 95 -3.43 5.28 0.11
N ILE A 96 -3.55 4.88 -1.16
CA ILE A 96 -2.84 5.56 -2.26
C ILE A 96 -3.24 7.03 -2.43
N GLY A 97 -4.45 7.41 -2.00
CA GLY A 97 -4.98 8.77 -2.13
C GLY A 97 -4.45 9.77 -1.11
N HIS A 98 -3.69 9.33 -0.10
CA HIS A 98 -3.12 10.24 0.88
C HIS A 98 -2.07 11.18 0.28
N GLY A 99 -2.16 12.48 0.65
CA GLY A 99 -1.13 13.48 0.40
C GLY A 99 -0.23 13.72 1.63
N PRO A 100 0.76 14.62 1.52
CA PRO A 100 1.53 15.07 2.68
C PRO A 100 0.60 15.68 3.74
N PHE A 101 0.79 15.31 5.02
CA PHE A 101 -0.05 15.78 6.14
C PHE A 101 -1.55 15.57 5.92
N SER A 102 -1.92 14.47 5.29
CA SER A 102 -3.23 14.23 4.68
C SER A 102 -4.41 14.58 5.58
N HIS A 103 -4.46 14.06 6.81
CA HIS A 103 -5.58 14.33 7.72
C HIS A 103 -5.68 15.80 8.15
N ALA A 104 -4.55 16.48 8.29
CA ALA A 104 -4.52 17.91 8.61
C ALA A 104 -4.94 18.77 7.41
N MET A 105 -4.61 18.32 6.19
CA MET A 105 -4.87 19.06 4.95
C MET A 105 -6.27 18.84 4.39
N GLU A 106 -6.96 17.76 4.72
CA GLU A 106 -8.32 17.46 4.26
C GLU A 106 -9.34 18.56 4.57
N HIS A 107 -9.13 19.29 5.65
CA HIS A 107 -10.03 20.35 6.09
C HIS A 107 -9.54 21.77 5.78
N SER A 108 -8.32 21.93 5.29
CA SER A 108 -7.70 23.25 5.09
C SER A 108 -7.37 23.58 3.63
N ILE A 109 -6.84 22.64 2.89
CA ILE A 109 -6.37 22.87 1.51
C ILE A 109 -7.21 22.08 0.50
N VAL A 110 -7.60 20.85 0.84
CA VAL A 110 -8.41 20.00 -0.02
C VAL A 110 -9.87 20.10 0.47
N ASN A 111 -10.62 21.04 -0.10
CA ASN A 111 -11.98 21.27 0.31
C ASN A 111 -12.91 20.11 -0.06
N ASN A 112 -13.48 19.44 0.94
CA ASN A 112 -14.55 18.45 0.81
C ASN A 112 -14.24 17.20 -0.02
N VAL A 113 -12.96 16.83 -0.21
CA VAL A 113 -12.57 15.59 -0.88
C VAL A 113 -11.80 14.72 0.10
N SER A 114 -12.30 13.53 0.41
CA SER A 114 -11.62 12.58 1.29
C SER A 114 -10.48 11.86 0.56
N HIS A 115 -9.50 11.37 1.33
CA HIS A 115 -8.42 10.54 0.78
C HIS A 115 -8.95 9.26 0.12
N GLU A 116 -10.09 8.76 0.56
CA GLU A 116 -10.76 7.59 -0.05
C GLU A 116 -11.25 7.90 -1.46
N GLN A 117 -11.86 9.06 -1.66
CA GLN A 117 -12.29 9.51 -3.00
C GLN A 117 -11.08 9.70 -3.93
N ILE A 118 -9.99 10.25 -3.44
CA ILE A 118 -8.74 10.39 -4.20
C ILE A 118 -8.15 9.00 -4.49
N SER A 119 -8.19 8.07 -3.54
CA SER A 119 -7.76 6.68 -3.77
C SER A 119 -8.54 6.02 -4.91
N MET A 120 -9.85 6.22 -4.96
CA MET A 120 -10.69 5.72 -6.06
C MET A 120 -10.27 6.29 -7.42
N LEU A 121 -10.01 7.59 -7.50
CA LEU A 121 -9.53 8.22 -8.74
C LEU A 121 -8.18 7.63 -9.20
N PHE A 122 -7.25 7.38 -8.28
CA PHE A 122 -5.98 6.72 -8.60
C PHE A 122 -6.20 5.30 -9.10
N MET A 123 -7.10 4.54 -8.46
CA MET A 123 -7.42 3.16 -8.88
C MET A 123 -8.05 3.13 -10.26
N GLU A 124 -9.00 4.03 -10.56
CA GLU A 124 -9.61 4.17 -11.88
C GLU A 124 -8.53 4.46 -12.94
N ARG A 125 -7.65 5.40 -12.68
CA ARG A 125 -6.57 5.74 -13.59
C ARG A 125 -5.58 4.59 -13.79
N LEU A 126 -5.21 3.89 -12.73
CA LEU A 126 -4.36 2.71 -12.83
C LEU A 126 -5.03 1.60 -13.65
N ASN A 127 -6.33 1.39 -13.45
CA ASN A 127 -7.09 0.41 -14.22
C ASN A 127 -7.08 0.72 -15.72
N GLU A 128 -7.20 1.99 -16.10
CA GLU A 128 -7.06 2.43 -17.50
C GLU A 128 -5.66 2.17 -18.07
N GLU A 129 -4.60 2.38 -17.28
CA GLU A 129 -3.21 2.21 -17.72
C GLU A 129 -2.77 0.74 -17.78
N PHE A 130 -3.35 -0.14 -16.97
CA PHE A 130 -2.99 -1.57 -16.90
C PHE A 130 -3.92 -2.49 -17.73
N ASN A 131 -5.02 -2.01 -18.25
CA ASN A 131 -5.86 -2.68 -19.22
C ASN A 131 -5.45 -2.28 -20.64
#